data_3582688cda6f3c2c8cd340228265f8ff
#
_entry.id   3582688cda6f3c2c8cd340228265f8ff
#
_cell.length_a   1.000
_cell.length_b   1.000
_cell.length_c   1.000
_cell.angle_alpha   90.00
_cell.angle_beta   90.00
_cell.angle_gamma   90.00
#
_symmetry.space_group_name_H-M   'P 1'
#
loop_
_entity.id
_entity.type
_entity.pdbx_description
1 polymer ?
#
loop_
_entity_poly.entity_id
_entity_poly.type
_entity_poly.pdbx_seq_one_letter_code
_entity_poly.pdbx_strand_id
1 'polypeptide(L)'
;LSTVVKGNRLKNALVYVQVTRGVAPRNHSFPAPAVPPSLVVTAKPFDLQKCEAQAEKGVAVVTRPDIRWGRVDIKTIGLLPNALAKEAARREGASEAWLVREGKVTEGAASNAWIVTRSGEVVTHPLGTDILGGVTRQTVIACAEELQIKISERPFSLKEVAEAAELFLTSASNLVMPIVKIDGRDVGRGEPGPIARRLREAYLKRCALA
;
A
#
# COMPACT_ATOMS: atom_id res chain seq x y z
N LEU A 1 -9.55 18.75 7.57
CA LEU A 1 -9.08 18.33 6.25
C LEU A 1 -9.77 19.11 5.13
N SER A 2 -11.10 19.21 5.13
CA SER A 2 -11.87 19.92 4.09
C SER A 2 -11.46 21.38 3.93
N THR A 3 -11.10 22.09 4.99
CA THR A 3 -10.59 23.47 4.95
C THR A 3 -9.34 23.61 4.08
N VAL A 4 -8.39 22.67 4.22
CA VAL A 4 -7.13 22.68 3.43
C VAL A 4 -7.42 22.38 1.96
N VAL A 5 -8.29 21.42 1.66
CA VAL A 5 -8.67 21.09 0.27
C VAL A 5 -9.38 22.25 -0.41
N LYS A 6 -10.38 22.86 0.26
CA LYS A 6 -11.13 24.01 -0.24
C LYS A 6 -10.23 25.25 -0.41
N GLY A 7 -9.37 25.53 0.59
CA GLY A 7 -8.42 26.67 0.53
C GLY A 7 -7.44 26.57 -0.64
N ASN A 8 -7.08 25.35 -1.06
CA ASN A 8 -6.24 25.10 -2.25
C ASN A 8 -7.05 24.95 -3.55
N ARG A 9 -8.38 25.10 -3.53
CA ARG A 9 -9.29 24.98 -4.69
C ARG A 9 -9.18 23.65 -5.42
N LEU A 10 -8.92 22.54 -4.69
CA LEU A 10 -8.75 21.21 -5.26
C LEU A 10 -10.10 20.48 -5.31
N LYS A 11 -10.39 19.82 -6.44
CA LYS A 11 -11.53 18.89 -6.58
C LYS A 11 -11.15 17.50 -6.04
N ASN A 12 -10.05 16.94 -6.56
CA ASN A 12 -9.46 15.69 -6.10
C ASN A 12 -8.10 16.02 -5.47
N ALA A 13 -7.87 15.51 -4.27
CA ALA A 13 -6.66 15.82 -3.52
C ALA A 13 -6.10 14.62 -2.78
N LEU A 14 -4.79 14.51 -2.75
CA LEU A 14 -4.08 13.70 -1.77
C LEU A 14 -3.78 14.60 -0.57
N VAL A 15 -4.36 14.26 0.58
CA VAL A 15 -4.15 14.99 1.84
C VAL A 15 -3.11 14.24 2.67
N TYR A 16 -2.04 14.92 3.04
CA TYR A 16 -1.02 14.42 3.94
C TYR A 16 -1.23 15.02 5.33
N VAL A 17 -1.26 14.15 6.33
CA VAL A 17 -1.41 14.53 7.74
C VAL A 17 -0.19 14.04 8.50
N GLN A 18 0.47 14.94 9.23
CA GLN A 18 1.59 14.61 10.10
C GLN A 18 1.35 15.13 11.49
N VAL A 19 1.51 14.27 12.48
CA VAL A 19 1.49 14.63 13.91
C VAL A 19 2.89 14.41 14.44
N THR A 20 3.46 15.44 15.07
CA THR A 20 4.75 15.34 15.73
C THR A 20 4.57 15.43 17.25
N ARG A 21 5.62 15.07 17.99
CA ARG A 21 5.60 15.18 19.44
C ARG A 21 5.59 16.64 19.95
N GLY A 22 5.80 17.62 19.07
CA GLY A 22 5.81 19.05 19.38
C GLY A 22 7.18 19.68 19.25
N VAL A 23 7.28 20.95 19.65
CA VAL A 23 8.52 21.74 19.55
C VAL A 23 9.28 21.64 20.87
N ALA A 24 10.49 21.10 20.81
CA ALA A 24 11.39 20.94 21.95
C ALA A 24 12.85 20.94 21.48
N PRO A 25 13.82 21.18 22.35
CA PRO A 25 15.23 20.97 22.04
C PRO A 25 15.49 19.55 21.53
N ARG A 26 16.38 19.42 20.54
CA ARG A 26 16.67 18.11 19.95
C ARG A 26 17.36 17.21 20.98
N ASN A 27 16.72 16.13 21.33
CA ASN A 27 17.24 15.07 22.18
C ASN A 27 16.69 13.71 21.71
N HIS A 28 17.34 12.60 22.12
CA HIS A 28 16.82 11.25 21.89
C HIS A 28 15.68 10.90 22.86
N SER A 29 15.69 11.48 24.06
CA SER A 29 14.61 11.32 25.03
C SER A 29 13.39 12.16 24.64
N PHE A 30 12.22 11.71 25.07
CA PHE A 30 11.02 12.51 24.94
C PHE A 30 11.10 13.77 25.79
N PRO A 31 10.46 14.89 25.37
CA PRO A 31 10.44 16.12 26.16
C PRO A 31 9.85 15.89 27.55
N ALA A 32 10.55 16.40 28.55
CA ALA A 32 10.06 16.47 29.93
C ALA A 32 10.28 17.91 30.46
N PRO A 33 9.20 18.66 30.81
CA PRO A 33 7.79 18.24 30.77
C PRO A 33 7.29 18.00 29.31
N ALA A 34 6.20 17.26 29.18
CA ALA A 34 5.56 17.01 27.88
C ALA A 34 5.14 18.33 27.21
N VAL A 35 5.34 18.42 25.90
CA VAL A 35 4.94 19.59 25.10
C VAL A 35 3.71 19.26 24.23
N PRO A 36 2.89 20.25 23.82
CA PRO A 36 1.78 20.03 22.92
C PRO A 36 2.25 19.45 21.58
N PRO A 37 1.57 18.45 21.01
CA PRO A 37 1.91 17.92 19.69
C PRO A 37 1.67 18.97 18.59
N SER A 38 2.46 18.91 17.52
CA SER A 38 2.21 19.75 16.34
C SER A 38 1.51 18.95 15.26
N LEU A 39 0.51 19.55 14.61
CA LEU A 39 -0.25 19.00 13.51
C LEU A 39 0.08 19.77 12.23
N VAL A 40 0.51 19.07 11.19
CA VAL A 40 0.70 19.62 9.84
C VAL A 40 -0.23 18.89 8.87
N VAL A 41 -0.98 19.65 8.09
CA VAL A 41 -1.86 19.13 7.04
C VAL A 41 -1.55 19.83 5.74
N THR A 42 -1.23 19.06 4.71
CA THR A 42 -1.03 19.58 3.35
C THR A 42 -1.94 18.87 2.36
N ALA A 43 -2.27 19.52 1.25
CA ALA A 43 -3.02 18.92 0.16
C ALA A 43 -2.33 19.21 -1.18
N LYS A 44 -2.33 18.23 -2.07
CA LYS A 44 -1.86 18.37 -3.46
C LYS A 44 -2.88 17.74 -4.41
N PRO A 45 -2.92 18.17 -5.68
CA PRO A 45 -3.79 17.57 -6.68
C PRO A 45 -3.57 16.06 -6.76
N PHE A 46 -4.66 15.31 -6.91
CA PHE A 46 -4.65 13.87 -7.17
C PHE A 46 -5.31 13.60 -8.52
N ASP A 47 -4.56 13.01 -9.43
CA ASP A 47 -5.03 12.66 -10.77
C ASP A 47 -5.68 11.27 -10.72
N LEU A 48 -7.00 11.26 -10.51
CA LEU A 48 -7.78 10.03 -10.46
C LEU A 48 -7.81 9.33 -11.82
N GLN A 49 -7.90 10.07 -12.93
CA GLN A 49 -7.95 9.50 -14.28
C GLN A 49 -6.65 8.76 -14.61
N LYS A 50 -5.51 9.34 -14.24
CA LYS A 50 -4.23 8.67 -14.40
C LYS A 50 -4.14 7.39 -13.55
N CYS A 51 -4.67 7.43 -12.32
CA CYS A 51 -4.73 6.25 -11.45
C CYS A 51 -5.61 5.15 -12.04
N GLU A 52 -6.77 5.49 -12.63
CA GLU A 52 -7.65 4.55 -13.32
C GLU A 52 -6.98 3.95 -14.56
N ALA A 53 -6.43 4.77 -15.45
CA ALA A 53 -5.72 4.31 -16.64
C ALA A 53 -4.52 3.39 -16.31
N GLN A 54 -3.87 3.63 -15.16
CA GLN A 54 -2.82 2.75 -14.66
C GLN A 54 -3.36 1.41 -14.16
N ALA A 55 -4.50 1.42 -13.48
CA ALA A 55 -5.13 0.20 -12.99
C ALA A 55 -5.70 -0.68 -14.12
N GLU A 56 -6.17 -0.08 -15.20
CA GLU A 56 -6.60 -0.81 -16.42
C GLU A 56 -5.45 -1.58 -17.08
N LYS A 57 -4.23 -1.05 -17.01
CA LYS A 57 -3.03 -1.69 -17.58
C LYS A 57 -2.31 -2.59 -16.59
N GLY A 58 -2.47 -2.32 -15.30
CA GLY A 58 -1.67 -2.89 -14.24
C GLY A 58 -0.25 -2.31 -14.16
N VAL A 59 0.48 -2.69 -13.13
CA VAL A 59 1.83 -2.19 -12.85
C VAL A 59 2.85 -3.32 -12.74
N ALA A 60 4.13 -2.96 -12.93
CA ALA A 60 5.25 -3.83 -12.61
C ALA A 60 5.74 -3.55 -11.18
N VAL A 61 6.16 -4.60 -10.48
CA VAL A 61 6.85 -4.52 -9.19
C VAL A 61 8.16 -5.32 -9.21
N VAL A 62 9.04 -5.05 -8.26
CA VAL A 62 10.27 -5.82 -8.03
C VAL A 62 10.32 -6.26 -6.58
N THR A 63 11.03 -7.34 -6.29
CA THR A 63 11.27 -7.76 -4.91
C THR A 63 12.57 -7.17 -4.36
N ARG A 64 12.59 -6.82 -3.08
CA ARG A 64 13.79 -6.31 -2.38
C ARG A 64 13.85 -6.86 -0.95
N PRO A 65 15.04 -7.03 -0.38
CA PRO A 65 15.16 -7.38 1.05
C PRO A 65 14.45 -6.37 1.93
N ASP A 66 13.72 -6.85 2.93
CA ASP A 66 13.11 -6.01 3.95
C ASP A 66 14.16 -5.66 5.01
N ILE A 67 14.72 -4.47 4.89
CA ILE A 67 15.72 -3.92 5.83
C ILE A 67 15.13 -2.87 6.76
N ARG A 68 13.79 -2.82 6.89
CA ARG A 68 13.11 -1.90 7.80
C ARG A 68 13.31 -2.34 9.26
N TRP A 69 13.00 -1.43 10.19
CA TRP A 69 13.06 -1.70 11.62
C TRP A 69 12.00 -2.72 12.10
N GLY A 70 12.10 -3.15 13.36
CA GLY A 70 11.25 -4.22 13.88
C GLY A 70 9.83 -3.80 14.32
N ARG A 71 9.39 -2.56 14.09
CA ARG A 71 8.07 -2.04 14.47
C ARG A 71 7.43 -1.28 13.32
N VAL A 72 7.26 -1.97 12.19
CA VAL A 72 6.68 -1.41 10.98
C VAL A 72 5.18 -1.09 11.16
N ASP A 73 4.51 -1.72 12.11
CA ASP A 73 3.16 -1.41 12.54
C ASP A 73 2.99 0.04 13.01
N ILE A 74 4.05 0.69 13.46
CA ILE A 74 4.06 2.10 13.86
C ILE A 74 4.36 2.97 12.64
N LYS A 75 3.36 3.70 12.15
CA LYS A 75 3.53 4.60 11.00
C LYS A 75 4.36 5.82 11.38
N THR A 76 5.60 5.88 10.87
CA THR A 76 6.56 6.96 11.16
C THR A 76 7.16 7.55 9.89
N ILE A 77 7.92 8.64 10.03
CA ILE A 77 8.70 9.27 8.96
C ILE A 77 10.09 8.65 8.77
N GLY A 78 10.44 7.62 9.53
CA GLY A 78 11.70 6.86 9.39
C GLY A 78 11.68 5.97 8.15
N LEU A 79 11.60 6.58 6.95
CA LEU A 79 11.29 5.91 5.68
C LEU A 79 12.51 5.65 4.80
N LEU A 80 13.74 5.74 5.30
CA LEU A 80 14.94 5.55 4.46
C LEU A 80 14.97 4.16 3.79
N PRO A 81 14.72 3.04 4.47
CA PRO A 81 14.64 1.73 3.82
C PRO A 81 13.56 1.66 2.72
N ASN A 82 12.39 2.22 2.98
CA ASN A 82 11.30 2.32 2.02
C ASN A 82 11.70 3.15 0.78
N ALA A 83 12.35 4.31 1.00
CA ALA A 83 12.82 5.18 -0.08
C ALA A 83 13.87 4.50 -0.96
N LEU A 84 14.81 3.76 -0.36
CA LEU A 84 15.82 2.99 -1.09
C LEU A 84 15.17 1.89 -1.94
N ALA A 85 14.19 1.16 -1.40
CA ALA A 85 13.45 0.14 -2.13
C ALA A 85 12.64 0.74 -3.29
N LYS A 86 11.95 1.87 -3.07
CA LYS A 86 11.21 2.60 -4.12
C LYS A 86 12.13 3.12 -5.22
N GLU A 87 13.28 3.65 -4.86
CA GLU A 87 14.25 4.14 -5.84
C GLU A 87 14.84 2.99 -6.67
N ALA A 88 15.12 1.82 -6.05
CA ALA A 88 15.53 0.64 -6.78
C ALA A 88 14.46 0.18 -7.78
N ALA A 89 13.18 0.14 -7.36
CA ALA A 89 12.07 -0.18 -8.26
C ALA A 89 11.97 0.81 -9.43
N ARG A 90 12.06 2.12 -9.15
CA ARG A 90 12.01 3.16 -10.20
C ARG A 90 13.12 3.01 -11.24
N ARG A 91 14.33 2.68 -10.81
CA ARG A 91 15.49 2.46 -11.73
C ARG A 91 15.28 1.26 -12.66
N GLU A 92 14.49 0.29 -12.23
CA GLU A 92 14.12 -0.89 -13.02
C GLU A 92 12.78 -0.72 -13.77
N GLY A 93 12.21 0.50 -13.79
CA GLY A 93 10.97 0.79 -14.47
C GLY A 93 9.71 0.23 -13.77
N ALA A 94 9.85 -0.20 -12.52
CA ALA A 94 8.74 -0.70 -11.72
C ALA A 94 8.09 0.40 -10.87
N SER A 95 6.81 0.21 -10.57
CA SER A 95 6.01 1.17 -9.80
C SER A 95 6.14 0.98 -8.29
N GLU A 96 6.52 -0.21 -7.83
CA GLU A 96 6.61 -0.54 -6.40
C GLU A 96 7.69 -1.59 -6.17
N ALA A 97 8.19 -1.66 -4.92
CA ALA A 97 9.01 -2.75 -4.44
C ALA A 97 8.25 -3.56 -3.39
N TRP A 98 8.13 -4.86 -3.56
CA TRP A 98 7.69 -5.78 -2.52
C TRP A 98 8.87 -6.20 -1.66
N LEU A 99 8.70 -6.10 -0.35
CA LEU A 99 9.74 -6.34 0.63
C LEU A 99 9.68 -7.79 1.12
N VAL A 100 10.85 -8.41 1.20
CA VAL A 100 10.98 -9.85 1.49
C VAL A 100 11.85 -10.04 2.73
N ARG A 101 11.34 -10.78 3.70
CA ARG A 101 12.04 -11.21 4.91
C ARG A 101 11.91 -12.72 5.06
N GLU A 102 13.03 -13.42 5.21
CA GLU A 102 13.04 -14.87 5.37
C GLU A 102 12.27 -15.64 4.28
N GLY A 103 12.40 -15.18 3.03
CA GLY A 103 11.75 -15.79 1.87
C GLY A 103 10.23 -15.53 1.75
N LYS A 104 9.66 -14.70 2.62
CA LYS A 104 8.24 -14.31 2.62
C LYS A 104 8.09 -12.84 2.30
N VAL A 105 7.05 -12.50 1.55
CA VAL A 105 6.68 -11.11 1.30
C VAL A 105 6.02 -10.55 2.56
N THR A 106 6.53 -9.43 3.05
CA THR A 106 5.89 -8.68 4.15
C THR A 106 4.84 -7.74 3.59
N GLU A 107 5.26 -6.69 2.89
CA GLU A 107 4.38 -5.73 2.21
C GLU A 107 5.17 -4.98 1.13
N GLY A 108 4.56 -4.01 0.46
CA GLY A 108 5.27 -3.08 -0.42
C GLY A 108 5.98 -1.97 0.35
N ALA A 109 6.91 -1.28 -0.30
CA ALA A 109 7.61 -0.14 0.29
C ALA A 109 6.66 1.01 0.68
N ALA A 110 5.49 1.12 0.04
CA ALA A 110 4.44 2.10 0.35
C ALA A 110 3.02 1.53 0.20
N SER A 111 2.85 0.22 0.31
CA SER A 111 1.59 -0.49 0.07
C SER A 111 1.53 -1.82 0.80
N ASN A 112 0.34 -2.40 0.98
CA ASN A 112 0.21 -3.79 1.38
C ASN A 112 0.19 -4.71 0.16
N ALA A 113 0.72 -5.91 0.30
CA ALA A 113 0.86 -6.90 -0.77
C ALA A 113 -0.20 -7.99 -0.69
N TRP A 114 -0.66 -8.46 -1.86
CA TRP A 114 -1.72 -9.44 -2.00
C TRP A 114 -1.45 -10.40 -3.15
N ILE A 115 -1.74 -11.67 -2.95
CA ILE A 115 -1.76 -12.67 -4.01
C ILE A 115 -3.18 -13.27 -4.13
N VAL A 116 -3.53 -13.70 -5.32
CA VAL A 116 -4.70 -14.54 -5.57
C VAL A 116 -4.22 -15.89 -6.04
N THR A 117 -4.57 -16.92 -5.31
CA THR A 117 -4.21 -18.30 -5.67
C THR A 117 -4.98 -18.77 -6.90
N ARG A 118 -4.56 -19.87 -7.52
CA ARG A 118 -5.29 -20.48 -8.63
C ARG A 118 -6.68 -20.97 -8.24
N SER A 119 -6.94 -21.22 -6.95
CA SER A 119 -8.27 -21.56 -6.42
C SER A 119 -9.15 -20.34 -6.17
N GLY A 120 -8.66 -19.11 -6.41
CA GLY A 120 -9.40 -17.87 -6.19
C GLY A 120 -9.36 -17.35 -4.75
N GLU A 121 -8.55 -17.96 -3.86
CA GLU A 121 -8.35 -17.45 -2.50
C GLU A 121 -7.40 -16.24 -2.54
N VAL A 122 -7.80 -15.17 -1.89
CA VAL A 122 -6.98 -13.96 -1.73
C VAL A 122 -6.16 -14.08 -0.45
N VAL A 123 -4.85 -13.89 -0.55
CA VAL A 123 -3.94 -14.00 0.60
C VAL A 123 -3.19 -12.70 0.80
N THR A 124 -3.07 -12.28 2.05
CA THR A 124 -2.25 -11.13 2.46
C THR A 124 -1.54 -11.44 3.78
N HIS A 125 -0.43 -10.76 4.04
CA HIS A 125 0.28 -10.93 5.30
C HIS A 125 -0.59 -10.55 6.50
N PRO A 126 -0.61 -11.32 7.60
CA PRO A 126 -1.39 -11.01 8.80
C PRO A 126 -0.86 -9.73 9.48
N LEU A 127 -1.72 -9.07 10.24
CA LEU A 127 -1.28 -7.93 11.05
C LEU A 127 -0.25 -8.38 12.09
N GLY A 128 0.72 -7.51 12.34
CA GLY A 128 1.81 -7.75 13.28
C GLY A 128 2.83 -6.64 13.17
N THR A 129 4.04 -6.87 13.67
CA THR A 129 5.11 -5.87 13.64
C THR A 129 5.80 -5.74 12.27
N ASP A 130 5.53 -6.64 11.34
CA ASP A 130 6.20 -6.73 10.03
C ASP A 130 5.50 -5.95 8.93
N ILE A 131 4.24 -5.55 9.14
CA ILE A 131 3.46 -4.78 8.16
C ILE A 131 2.70 -3.63 8.81
N LEU A 132 2.37 -2.61 8.02
CA LEU A 132 1.46 -1.58 8.42
C LEU A 132 0.00 -2.05 8.21
N GLY A 133 -0.85 -1.88 9.23
CA GLY A 133 -2.30 -2.07 9.09
C GLY A 133 -2.93 -0.98 8.23
N GLY A 134 -2.83 -1.13 6.90
CA GLY A 134 -3.31 -0.13 5.94
C GLY A 134 -4.83 0.04 6.00
N VAL A 135 -5.33 1.29 5.99
CA VAL A 135 -6.79 1.58 5.95
C VAL A 135 -7.40 1.04 4.66
N THR A 136 -6.73 1.21 3.51
CA THR A 136 -7.18 0.61 2.24
C THR A 136 -7.23 -0.91 2.32
N ARG A 137 -6.25 -1.55 2.97
CA ARG A 137 -6.25 -3.00 3.22
C ARG A 137 -7.49 -3.44 4.00
N GLN A 138 -7.83 -2.77 5.09
CA GLN A 138 -9.01 -3.08 5.90
C GLN A 138 -10.31 -2.93 5.10
N THR A 139 -10.42 -1.87 4.31
CA THR A 139 -11.59 -1.63 3.45
C THR A 139 -11.72 -2.72 2.38
N VAL A 140 -10.61 -3.18 1.79
CA VAL A 140 -10.60 -4.26 0.79
C VAL A 140 -11.02 -5.60 1.42
N ILE A 141 -10.64 -5.90 2.66
CA ILE A 141 -11.13 -7.07 3.39
C ILE A 141 -12.64 -7.02 3.53
N ALA A 142 -13.21 -5.88 3.96
CA ALA A 142 -14.66 -5.73 4.06
C ALA A 142 -15.38 -5.84 2.71
N CYS A 143 -14.80 -5.30 1.62
CA CYS A 143 -15.35 -5.48 0.27
C CYS A 143 -15.32 -6.95 -0.19
N ALA A 144 -14.26 -7.68 0.17
CA ALA A 144 -14.14 -9.10 -0.17
C ALA A 144 -15.20 -9.95 0.56
N GLU A 145 -15.47 -9.66 1.83
CA GLU A 145 -16.55 -10.30 2.60
C GLU A 145 -17.91 -10.08 1.93
N GLU A 146 -18.23 -8.84 1.53
CA GLU A 146 -19.48 -8.52 0.80
C GLU A 146 -19.59 -9.25 -0.55
N LEU A 147 -18.45 -9.43 -1.23
CA LEU A 147 -18.37 -10.15 -2.52
C LEU A 147 -18.27 -11.67 -2.37
N GLN A 148 -18.26 -12.19 -1.13
CA GLN A 148 -18.04 -13.61 -0.81
C GLN A 148 -16.71 -14.15 -1.38
N ILE A 149 -15.68 -13.30 -1.42
CA ILE A 149 -14.32 -13.67 -1.82
C ILE A 149 -13.56 -14.10 -0.55
N LYS A 150 -13.07 -15.34 -0.55
CA LYS A 150 -12.31 -15.87 0.59
C LYS A 150 -10.99 -15.14 0.75
N ILE A 151 -10.76 -14.56 1.93
CA ILE A 151 -9.47 -13.99 2.34
C ILE A 151 -8.80 -14.86 3.39
N SER A 152 -7.48 -15.00 3.26
CA SER A 152 -6.61 -15.64 4.25
C SER A 152 -5.50 -14.65 4.66
N GLU A 153 -5.50 -14.30 5.93
CA GLU A 153 -4.43 -13.50 6.52
C GLU A 153 -3.33 -14.42 7.03
N ARG A 154 -2.36 -14.71 6.16
CA ARG A 154 -1.20 -15.54 6.45
C ARG A 154 0.02 -15.09 5.66
N PRO A 155 1.25 -15.40 6.13
CA PRO A 155 2.45 -15.18 5.32
C PRO A 155 2.38 -15.98 4.02
N PHE A 156 2.98 -15.44 2.96
CA PHE A 156 3.13 -16.11 1.67
C PHE A 156 4.55 -15.94 1.13
N SER A 157 5.03 -16.96 0.46
CA SER A 157 6.40 -17.06 -0.04
C SER A 157 6.55 -16.53 -1.46
N LEU A 158 7.81 -16.29 -1.88
CA LEU A 158 8.12 -15.97 -3.29
C LEU A 158 7.70 -17.09 -4.25
N LYS A 159 7.69 -18.35 -3.80
CA LYS A 159 7.16 -19.47 -4.59
C LYS A 159 5.66 -19.29 -4.86
N GLU A 160 4.88 -18.97 -3.82
CA GLU A 160 3.44 -18.71 -3.98
C GLU A 160 3.18 -17.48 -4.85
N VAL A 161 4.02 -16.45 -4.77
CA VAL A 161 3.97 -15.29 -5.68
C VAL A 161 4.14 -15.71 -7.13
N ALA A 162 5.11 -16.58 -7.42
CA ALA A 162 5.37 -17.08 -8.78
C ALA A 162 4.25 -17.99 -9.31
N GLU A 163 3.52 -18.68 -8.43
CA GLU A 163 2.42 -19.59 -8.78
C GLU A 163 1.04 -18.91 -8.75
N ALA A 164 0.96 -17.65 -8.28
CA ALA A 164 -0.29 -16.93 -8.13
C ALA A 164 -0.99 -16.66 -9.48
N ALA A 165 -2.32 -16.69 -9.47
CA ALA A 165 -3.12 -16.33 -10.64
C ALA A 165 -3.15 -14.81 -10.84
N GLU A 166 -3.20 -14.04 -9.76
CA GLU A 166 -3.19 -12.57 -9.76
C GLU A 166 -2.35 -12.05 -8.62
N LEU A 167 -1.77 -10.86 -8.80
CA LEU A 167 -1.15 -10.06 -7.75
C LEU A 167 -1.77 -8.69 -7.75
N PHE A 168 -1.90 -8.07 -6.58
CA PHE A 168 -2.25 -6.65 -6.48
C PHE A 168 -1.66 -6.02 -5.21
N LEU A 169 -1.65 -4.71 -5.18
CA LEU A 169 -1.25 -3.94 -4.02
C LEU A 169 -2.37 -2.99 -3.58
N THR A 170 -2.35 -2.58 -2.31
CA THR A 170 -3.30 -1.59 -1.78
C THR A 170 -2.58 -0.46 -1.07
N SER A 171 -2.98 0.78 -1.37
CA SER A 171 -2.50 1.98 -0.68
C SER A 171 -3.48 3.14 -0.86
N ALA A 172 -3.33 4.18 -0.06
CA ALA A 172 -4.16 5.38 -0.16
C ALA A 172 -4.04 6.12 -1.50
N SER A 173 -2.90 6.00 -2.19
CA SER A 173 -2.65 6.68 -3.48
C SER A 173 -2.90 5.80 -4.70
N ASN A 174 -2.78 4.48 -4.57
CA ASN A 174 -2.97 3.54 -5.67
C ASN A 174 -4.30 2.79 -5.57
N LEU A 175 -5.00 2.94 -4.44
CA LEU A 175 -6.24 2.21 -4.14
C LEU A 175 -6.00 0.70 -4.19
N VAL A 176 -6.75 -0.06 -4.97
CA VAL A 176 -6.44 -1.45 -5.36
C VAL A 176 -5.78 -1.41 -6.73
N MET A 177 -4.50 -1.73 -6.81
CA MET A 177 -3.72 -1.64 -8.05
C MET A 177 -3.26 -3.03 -8.50
N PRO A 178 -3.74 -3.53 -9.63
CA PRO A 178 -3.30 -4.81 -10.17
C PRO A 178 -1.81 -4.79 -10.53
N ILE A 179 -1.14 -5.92 -10.28
CA ILE A 179 0.26 -6.14 -10.65
C ILE A 179 0.27 -7.17 -11.77
N VAL A 180 0.86 -6.81 -12.89
CA VAL A 180 0.92 -7.66 -14.09
C VAL A 180 2.33 -8.20 -14.36
N LYS A 181 3.33 -7.68 -13.66
CA LYS A 181 4.72 -8.13 -13.78
C LYS A 181 5.44 -8.03 -12.44
N ILE A 182 6.22 -9.05 -12.10
CA ILE A 182 7.09 -9.07 -10.92
C ILE A 182 8.48 -9.61 -11.29
N ASP A 183 9.54 -8.88 -10.90
CA ASP A 183 10.94 -9.20 -11.24
C ASP A 183 11.13 -9.55 -12.73
N GLY A 184 10.51 -8.77 -13.62
CA GLY A 184 10.57 -8.96 -15.06
C GLY A 184 9.72 -10.08 -15.63
N ARG A 185 9.01 -10.88 -14.80
CA ARG A 185 8.16 -12.00 -15.21
C ARG A 185 6.70 -11.59 -15.19
N ASP A 186 5.94 -12.00 -16.18
CA ASP A 186 4.51 -11.75 -16.24
C ASP A 186 3.76 -12.55 -15.15
N VAL A 187 2.75 -11.92 -14.57
CA VAL A 187 1.83 -12.53 -13.62
C VAL A 187 0.61 -13.05 -14.39
N GLY A 188 0.31 -14.33 -14.27
CA GLY A 188 -0.77 -14.93 -15.01
C GLY A 188 -0.59 -14.76 -16.53
N ARG A 189 -1.45 -13.94 -17.16
CA ARG A 189 -1.37 -13.61 -18.60
C ARG A 189 -0.71 -12.26 -18.88
N GLY A 190 -0.14 -11.60 -17.87
CA GLY A 190 0.41 -10.25 -18.00
C GLY A 190 -0.67 -9.16 -18.05
N GLU A 191 -1.88 -9.46 -17.57
CA GLU A 191 -3.03 -8.56 -17.54
C GLU A 191 -3.65 -8.49 -16.15
N PRO A 192 -4.33 -7.38 -15.79
CA PRO A 192 -5.07 -7.27 -14.54
C PRO A 192 -6.11 -8.38 -14.39
N GLY A 193 -6.04 -9.12 -13.29
CA GLY A 193 -6.92 -10.25 -13.04
C GLY A 193 -8.35 -9.84 -12.60
N PRO A 194 -9.33 -10.73 -12.75
CA PRO A 194 -10.73 -10.44 -12.46
C PRO A 194 -11.02 -10.17 -10.98
N ILE A 195 -10.33 -10.82 -10.05
CA ILE A 195 -10.55 -10.62 -8.61
C ILE A 195 -10.04 -9.23 -8.18
N ALA A 196 -8.84 -8.84 -8.62
CA ALA A 196 -8.31 -7.51 -8.35
C ALA A 196 -9.22 -6.40 -8.92
N ARG A 197 -9.76 -6.58 -10.13
CA ARG A 197 -10.73 -5.64 -10.73
C ARG A 197 -12.01 -5.54 -9.91
N ARG A 198 -12.63 -6.65 -9.54
CA ARG A 198 -13.87 -6.68 -8.72
C ARG A 198 -13.66 -6.01 -7.36
N LEU A 199 -12.53 -6.26 -6.70
CA LEU A 199 -12.19 -5.62 -5.42
C LEU A 199 -11.98 -4.12 -5.59
N ARG A 200 -11.35 -3.68 -6.71
CA ARG A 200 -11.20 -2.25 -7.02
C ARG A 200 -12.55 -1.57 -7.22
N GLU A 201 -13.43 -2.15 -8.01
CA GLU A 201 -14.78 -1.62 -8.27
C GLU A 201 -15.58 -1.47 -6.96
N ALA A 202 -15.58 -2.52 -6.13
CA ALA A 202 -16.25 -2.49 -4.83
C ALA A 202 -15.66 -1.44 -3.90
N TYR A 203 -14.34 -1.33 -3.85
CA TYR A 203 -13.64 -0.31 -3.08
C TYR A 203 -14.02 1.11 -3.53
N LEU A 204 -13.98 1.40 -4.83
CA LEU A 204 -14.35 2.71 -5.38
C LEU A 204 -15.82 3.06 -5.10
N LYS A 205 -16.71 2.09 -5.28
CA LYS A 205 -18.15 2.27 -4.96
C LYS A 205 -18.34 2.60 -3.48
N ARG A 206 -17.66 1.89 -2.58
CA ARG A 206 -17.73 2.13 -1.13
C ARG A 206 -17.19 3.51 -0.75
N CYS A 207 -16.07 3.94 -1.34
CA CYS A 207 -15.50 5.27 -1.11
C CYS A 207 -16.35 6.42 -1.66
N ALA A 208 -17.11 6.21 -2.73
CA ALA A 208 -18.00 7.21 -3.29
C ALA A 208 -19.29 7.43 -2.46
N LEU A 209 -19.62 6.50 -1.58
CA LEU A 209 -20.80 6.56 -0.70
C LEU A 209 -20.48 7.17 0.68
N ALA A 210 -19.23 7.42 0.99
CA ALA A 210 -18.76 8.05 2.23
C ALA A 210 -18.45 9.54 1.99
#